data_21d16c25b06cf0970c48deaab8893f0c
#
_entry.id   21d16c25b06cf0970c48deaab8893f0c
#
_cell.length_a   1.000
_cell.length_b   1.000
_cell.length_c   1.000
_cell.angle_alpha   90.00
_cell.angle_beta   90.00
_cell.angle_gamma   90.00
#
_symmetry.space_group_name_H-M   'P 1'
#
loop_
_entity.id
_entity.type
_entity.pdbx_description
1 polymer ?
#
loop_
_entity_poly.entity_id
_entity_poly.type
_entity_poly.pdbx_seq_one_letter_code
_entity_poly.pdbx_strand_id
1 'polypeptide(L)'
;MDFQFIKPLLKADAKGKIVMLVMDGLGGLPLTPEGLTELETAQTPNMDALAAKSSLGLHHSVPFAITPGSGQAHLGLFGYDPVKYEIGRGVLSALGVDFDLGPNDVAARGNFCTVDDNGLITDRRAGRIPTEVGERLCSLLKEKVQLPGVELFLTPEKEYRFVFVLRGEGLSGDVTDTDPQAIGKHANVATATSPAGERTAELIREFVRQGNEVLRNEHPAN
;
A
#
# COMPACT_ATOMS: atom_id res chain seq x y z
N MET A 1 -22.50 -2.70 -4.91
CA MET A 1 -23.43 -2.27 -5.99
C MET A 1 -22.55 -1.92 -7.18
N ASP A 2 -22.78 -2.43 -8.37
CA ASP A 2 -21.95 -2.13 -9.53
C ASP A 2 -22.27 -0.72 -10.04
N PHE A 3 -21.25 0.13 -10.23
CA PHE A 3 -21.38 1.48 -10.75
C PHE A 3 -22.11 1.51 -12.12
N GLN A 4 -21.93 0.48 -12.94
CA GLN A 4 -22.62 0.35 -14.23
C GLN A 4 -24.15 0.33 -14.09
N PHE A 5 -24.67 -0.18 -12.97
CA PHE A 5 -26.08 -0.22 -12.69
C PHE A 5 -26.68 1.17 -12.39
N ILE A 6 -25.93 2.03 -11.70
CA ILE A 6 -26.41 3.36 -11.30
C ILE A 6 -26.07 4.44 -12.32
N LYS A 7 -25.13 4.19 -13.24
CA LYS A 7 -24.70 5.17 -14.26
C LYS A 7 -25.85 5.78 -15.07
N PRO A 8 -26.88 5.02 -15.52
CA PRO A 8 -28.03 5.60 -16.23
C PRO A 8 -28.90 6.51 -15.36
N LEU A 9 -28.78 6.43 -14.03
CA LEU A 9 -29.55 7.23 -13.07
C LEU A 9 -28.85 8.55 -12.70
N LEU A 10 -27.63 8.77 -13.20
CA LEU A 10 -26.87 9.98 -12.92
C LEU A 10 -27.51 11.20 -13.58
N LYS A 11 -27.61 12.28 -12.82
CA LYS A 11 -28.05 13.57 -13.32
C LYS A 11 -26.89 14.29 -14.00
N ALA A 12 -26.89 14.35 -15.33
CA ALA A 12 -25.77 14.88 -16.11
C ALA A 12 -25.57 16.41 -15.94
N ASP A 13 -26.63 17.15 -15.55
CA ASP A 13 -26.62 18.60 -15.40
C ASP A 13 -26.55 19.07 -13.92
N ALA A 14 -26.16 18.20 -13.01
CA ALA A 14 -26.05 18.55 -11.61
C ALA A 14 -24.99 19.65 -11.38
N LYS A 15 -25.43 20.77 -10.79
CA LYS A 15 -24.56 21.93 -10.48
C LYS A 15 -24.07 21.96 -9.02
N GLY A 16 -24.59 21.08 -8.19
CA GLY A 16 -24.18 20.95 -6.79
C GLY A 16 -22.75 20.41 -6.66
N LYS A 17 -22.09 20.75 -5.55
CA LYS A 17 -20.79 20.19 -5.18
C LYS A 17 -20.97 19.27 -3.97
N ILE A 18 -20.33 18.11 -4.01
CA ILE A 18 -20.23 17.21 -2.87
C ILE A 18 -18.81 17.36 -2.30
N VAL A 19 -18.72 17.67 -1.02
CA VAL A 19 -17.44 17.69 -0.30
C VAL A 19 -17.39 16.48 0.61
N MET A 20 -16.43 15.59 0.38
CA MET A 20 -16.17 14.42 1.20
C MET A 20 -14.92 14.68 2.04
N LEU A 21 -15.10 14.78 3.35
CA LEU A 21 -13.99 14.86 4.30
C LEU A 21 -13.81 13.49 4.95
N VAL A 22 -12.71 12.82 4.63
CA VAL A 22 -12.38 11.49 5.17
C VAL A 22 -11.30 11.63 6.25
N MET A 23 -11.64 11.26 7.48
CA MET A 23 -10.67 11.15 8.57
C MET A 23 -10.24 9.68 8.67
N ASP A 24 -9.11 9.38 8.05
CA ASP A 24 -8.57 8.02 7.99
C ASP A 24 -8.08 7.56 9.36
N GLY A 25 -8.38 6.30 9.71
CA GLY A 25 -7.93 5.69 10.95
C GLY A 25 -8.66 6.17 12.20
N LEU A 26 -9.80 6.85 12.08
CA LEU A 26 -10.57 7.37 13.21
C LEU A 26 -11.31 6.28 14.00
N GLY A 27 -11.66 5.18 13.37
CA GLY A 27 -12.33 4.06 14.04
C GLY A 27 -11.43 3.37 15.06
N GLY A 28 -11.92 3.18 16.27
CA GLY A 28 -11.21 2.52 17.35
C GLY A 28 -12.14 1.66 18.19
N LEU A 29 -11.55 0.91 19.12
CA LEU A 29 -12.27 0.13 20.11
C LEU A 29 -11.90 0.62 21.52
N PRO A 30 -12.84 0.59 22.47
CA PRO A 30 -12.53 0.90 23.86
C PRO A 30 -11.43 -0.04 24.39
N LEU A 31 -10.52 0.49 25.19
CA LEU A 31 -9.47 -0.31 25.85
C LEU A 31 -10.02 -1.21 26.96
N THR A 32 -11.18 -0.86 27.50
CA THR A 32 -11.92 -1.64 28.50
C THR A 32 -13.38 -1.77 28.06
N PRO A 33 -14.13 -2.78 28.52
CA PRO A 33 -15.53 -2.96 28.12
C PRO A 33 -16.44 -1.74 28.40
N GLU A 34 -16.14 -0.96 29.43
CA GLU A 34 -16.88 0.25 29.82
C GLU A 34 -16.16 1.54 29.37
N GLY A 35 -15.05 1.42 28.65
CA GLY A 35 -14.27 2.55 28.18
C GLY A 35 -14.92 3.26 26.99
N LEU A 36 -14.33 4.40 26.64
CA LEU A 36 -14.70 5.18 25.46
C LEU A 36 -13.69 4.91 24.33
N THR A 37 -14.15 5.01 23.09
CA THR A 37 -13.29 5.04 21.92
C THR A 37 -12.50 6.35 21.85
N GLU A 38 -11.51 6.42 20.98
CA GLU A 38 -10.74 7.65 20.74
C GLU A 38 -11.67 8.80 20.30
N LEU A 39 -12.64 8.53 19.44
CA LEU A 39 -13.60 9.53 18.98
C LEU A 39 -14.52 10.01 20.08
N GLU A 40 -15.02 9.10 20.93
CA GLU A 40 -15.86 9.46 22.07
C GLU A 40 -15.10 10.24 23.16
N THR A 41 -13.79 10.04 23.25
CA THR A 41 -12.91 10.75 24.18
C THR A 41 -12.49 12.13 23.66
N ALA A 42 -12.42 12.30 22.33
CA ALA A 42 -11.97 13.52 21.69
C ALA A 42 -12.97 14.67 21.90
N GLN A 43 -12.45 15.89 22.06
CA GLN A 43 -13.28 17.09 22.10
C GLN A 43 -13.48 17.63 20.69
N THR A 44 -14.63 17.35 20.09
CA THR A 44 -14.95 17.68 18.69
C THR A 44 -16.19 18.56 18.54
N PRO A 45 -16.23 19.76 19.18
CA PRO A 45 -17.46 20.56 19.29
C PRO A 45 -18.07 20.96 17.94
N ASN A 46 -17.27 21.18 16.92
CA ASN A 46 -17.77 21.52 15.58
C ASN A 46 -18.37 20.29 14.88
N MET A 47 -17.76 19.11 15.01
CA MET A 47 -18.30 17.86 14.49
C MET A 47 -19.59 17.48 15.22
N ASP A 48 -19.61 17.61 16.53
CA ASP A 48 -20.77 17.30 17.36
C ASP A 48 -21.97 18.18 16.96
N ALA A 49 -21.73 19.49 16.80
CA ALA A 49 -22.74 20.43 16.36
C ALA A 49 -23.25 20.14 14.92
N LEU A 50 -22.37 19.63 14.06
CA LEU A 50 -22.74 19.21 12.69
C LEU A 50 -23.53 17.90 12.74
N ALA A 51 -23.07 16.93 13.51
CA ALA A 51 -23.72 15.63 13.68
C ALA A 51 -25.17 15.78 14.19
N ALA A 52 -25.39 16.66 15.16
CA ALA A 52 -26.72 16.93 15.72
C ALA A 52 -27.74 17.46 14.70
N LYS A 53 -27.28 17.96 13.55
CA LYS A 53 -28.12 18.53 12.46
C LYS A 53 -28.08 17.69 11.17
N SER A 54 -27.43 16.53 11.21
CA SER A 54 -27.15 15.72 10.05
C SER A 54 -27.82 14.34 10.14
N SER A 55 -27.90 13.65 9.00
CA SER A 55 -28.19 12.22 8.99
C SER A 55 -26.89 11.46 9.22
N LEU A 56 -26.91 10.55 10.16
CA LEU A 56 -25.75 9.73 10.52
C LEU A 56 -25.99 8.27 10.10
N GLY A 57 -24.92 7.54 9.85
CA GLY A 57 -25.00 6.13 9.53
C GLY A 57 -23.62 5.47 9.60
N LEU A 58 -23.60 4.15 9.37
CA LEU A 58 -22.39 3.35 9.29
C LEU A 58 -22.11 3.00 7.82
N HIS A 59 -20.84 3.04 7.44
CA HIS A 59 -20.38 2.64 6.13
C HIS A 59 -19.49 1.40 6.22
N HIS A 60 -19.84 0.37 5.46
CA HIS A 60 -19.01 -0.81 5.24
C HIS A 60 -18.34 -0.67 3.87
N SER A 61 -17.05 -0.35 3.88
CA SER A 61 -16.27 -0.16 2.64
C SER A 61 -16.10 -1.45 1.83
N VAL A 62 -16.13 -2.60 2.50
CA VAL A 62 -16.06 -3.95 1.91
C VAL A 62 -17.08 -4.86 2.59
N PRO A 63 -17.44 -6.00 2.00
CA PRO A 63 -18.32 -6.99 2.66
C PRO A 63 -17.80 -7.46 4.02
N PHE A 64 -18.72 -7.94 4.87
CA PHE A 64 -18.38 -8.50 6.17
C PHE A 64 -17.35 -9.62 6.06
N ALA A 65 -16.52 -9.76 7.10
CA ALA A 65 -15.43 -10.73 7.21
C ALA A 65 -14.24 -10.51 6.27
N ILE A 66 -14.22 -9.40 5.51
CA ILE A 66 -13.06 -9.00 4.70
C ILE A 66 -12.42 -7.79 5.36
N THR A 67 -11.12 -7.87 5.66
CA THR A 67 -10.36 -6.73 6.15
C THR A 67 -10.08 -5.76 4.99
N PRO A 68 -10.58 -4.52 5.02
CA PRO A 68 -10.37 -3.56 3.96
C PRO A 68 -8.91 -3.11 3.93
N GLY A 69 -8.21 -3.39 2.84
CA GLY A 69 -6.99 -2.67 2.50
C GLY A 69 -7.31 -1.26 2.00
N SER A 70 -6.32 -0.37 1.94
CA SER A 70 -6.53 1.03 1.53
C SER A 70 -7.16 1.14 0.15
N GLY A 71 -6.74 0.32 -0.82
CA GLY A 71 -7.31 0.33 -2.18
C GLY A 71 -8.79 -0.01 -2.20
N GLN A 72 -9.15 -1.14 -1.60
CA GLN A 72 -10.52 -1.63 -1.54
C GLN A 72 -11.43 -0.68 -0.77
N ALA A 73 -10.94 -0.09 0.34
CA ALA A 73 -11.71 0.88 1.11
C ALA A 73 -12.03 2.14 0.29
N HIS A 74 -11.06 2.67 -0.47
CA HIS A 74 -11.29 3.82 -1.34
C HIS A 74 -12.24 3.48 -2.50
N LEU A 75 -12.11 2.32 -3.13
CA LEU A 75 -13.06 1.87 -4.15
C LEU A 75 -14.48 1.85 -3.61
N GLY A 76 -14.69 1.29 -2.41
CA GLY A 76 -16.00 1.25 -1.76
C GLY A 76 -16.55 2.66 -1.48
N LEU A 77 -15.71 3.60 -1.02
CA LEU A 77 -16.11 5.00 -0.81
C LEU A 77 -16.60 5.69 -2.09
N PHE A 78 -15.97 5.37 -3.23
CA PHE A 78 -16.34 5.95 -4.52
C PHE A 78 -17.36 5.12 -5.30
N GLY A 79 -17.97 4.11 -4.68
CA GLY A 79 -19.05 3.32 -5.27
C GLY A 79 -18.62 2.24 -6.25
N TYR A 80 -17.33 1.93 -6.32
CA TYR A 80 -16.83 0.78 -7.06
C TYR A 80 -16.93 -0.49 -6.22
N ASP A 81 -17.13 -1.64 -6.88
CA ASP A 81 -17.14 -2.93 -6.21
C ASP A 81 -15.70 -3.35 -5.82
N PRO A 82 -15.35 -3.32 -4.52
CA PRO A 82 -13.98 -3.58 -4.08
C PRO A 82 -13.55 -5.05 -4.18
N VAL A 83 -14.49 -5.97 -4.38
CA VAL A 83 -14.23 -7.40 -4.59
C VAL A 83 -13.99 -7.70 -6.06
N LYS A 84 -14.69 -6.97 -6.94
CA LYS A 84 -14.53 -7.10 -8.39
C LYS A 84 -13.27 -6.42 -8.90
N TYR A 85 -12.93 -5.27 -8.34
CA TYR A 85 -11.78 -4.46 -8.75
C TYR A 85 -10.68 -4.56 -7.70
N GLU A 86 -9.83 -5.57 -7.85
CA GLU A 86 -8.66 -5.71 -7.00
C GLU A 86 -7.54 -4.77 -7.49
N ILE A 87 -7.22 -3.77 -6.67
CA ILE A 87 -6.09 -2.87 -6.93
C ILE A 87 -5.06 -3.07 -5.82
N GLY A 88 -3.88 -3.55 -6.21
CA GLY A 88 -2.74 -3.72 -5.31
C GLY A 88 -2.15 -2.39 -4.84
N ARG A 89 -1.50 -2.39 -3.68
CA ARG A 89 -0.82 -1.19 -3.14
C ARG A 89 0.29 -0.68 -4.05
N GLY A 90 0.94 -1.56 -4.80
CA GLY A 90 1.98 -1.19 -5.75
C GLY A 90 1.47 -0.27 -6.84
N VAL A 91 0.34 -0.61 -7.46
CA VAL A 91 -0.31 0.21 -8.48
C VAL A 91 -0.73 1.57 -7.91
N LEU A 92 -1.35 1.59 -6.72
CA LEU A 92 -1.75 2.84 -6.07
C LEU A 92 -0.57 3.74 -5.74
N SER A 93 0.52 3.17 -5.22
CA SER A 93 1.75 3.92 -4.94
C SER A 93 2.40 4.45 -6.22
N ALA A 94 2.44 3.65 -7.29
CA ALA A 94 2.98 4.07 -8.58
C ALA A 94 2.19 5.24 -9.17
N LEU A 95 0.86 5.17 -9.16
CA LEU A 95 -0.01 6.27 -9.58
C LEU A 95 0.15 7.50 -8.67
N GLY A 96 0.35 7.29 -7.37
CA GLY A 96 0.55 8.38 -6.40
C GLY A 96 1.83 9.17 -6.58
N VAL A 97 2.82 8.62 -7.27
CA VAL A 97 4.08 9.30 -7.66
C VAL A 97 4.12 9.63 -9.15
N ASP A 98 2.96 9.69 -9.80
CA ASP A 98 2.78 9.99 -11.23
C ASP A 98 3.59 9.07 -12.16
N PHE A 99 3.80 7.81 -11.77
CA PHE A 99 4.48 6.83 -12.62
C PHE A 99 3.56 6.35 -13.74
N ASP A 100 4.03 6.40 -14.98
CA ASP A 100 3.29 5.93 -16.15
C ASP A 100 3.37 4.40 -16.27
N LEU A 101 2.38 3.72 -15.69
CA LEU A 101 2.28 2.26 -15.70
C LEU A 101 1.80 1.76 -17.08
N GLY A 102 2.61 0.89 -17.67
CA GLY A 102 2.26 0.16 -18.88
C GLY A 102 1.61 -1.20 -18.62
N PRO A 103 1.04 -1.82 -19.66
CA PRO A 103 0.34 -3.11 -19.55
C PRO A 103 1.25 -4.29 -19.16
N ASN A 104 2.56 -4.15 -19.32
CA ASN A 104 3.56 -5.18 -19.02
C ASN A 104 4.33 -4.86 -17.72
N ASP A 105 3.80 -3.95 -16.89
CA ASP A 105 4.44 -3.56 -15.64
C ASP A 105 3.87 -4.36 -14.47
N VAL A 106 4.77 -4.78 -13.58
CA VAL A 106 4.40 -5.28 -12.26
C VAL A 106 4.88 -4.28 -11.23
N ALA A 107 3.95 -3.70 -10.49
CA ALA A 107 4.24 -2.69 -9.47
C ALA A 107 4.07 -3.24 -8.07
N ALA A 108 5.01 -2.94 -7.19
CA ALA A 108 4.94 -3.21 -5.77
C ALA A 108 5.31 -1.97 -4.96
N ARG A 109 4.81 -1.88 -3.72
CA ARG A 109 5.30 -0.91 -2.76
C ARG A 109 6.35 -1.56 -1.88
N GLY A 110 7.59 -1.08 -1.97
CA GLY A 110 8.69 -1.49 -1.12
C GLY A 110 8.75 -0.68 0.18
N ASN A 111 9.24 -1.31 1.23
CA ASN A 111 9.60 -0.67 2.49
C ASN A 111 11.05 -1.02 2.82
N PHE A 112 11.87 -0.03 3.13
CA PHE A 112 13.12 -0.29 3.82
C PHE A 112 12.83 -0.77 5.24
N CYS A 113 13.58 -1.73 5.71
CA CYS A 113 13.47 -2.28 7.06
C CYS A 113 14.84 -2.38 7.71
N THR A 114 14.87 -2.60 9.01
CA THR A 114 16.10 -2.91 9.76
C THR A 114 16.14 -4.40 10.05
N VAL A 115 17.28 -5.05 9.78
CA VAL A 115 17.52 -6.44 10.17
C VAL A 115 18.69 -6.52 11.15
N ASP A 116 18.69 -7.56 11.97
CA ASP A 116 19.82 -7.91 12.84
C ASP A 116 20.86 -8.79 12.10
N ASP A 117 21.94 -9.16 12.78
CA ASP A 117 23.00 -9.99 12.24
C ASP A 117 22.52 -11.40 11.80
N ASN A 118 21.38 -11.84 12.26
CA ASN A 118 20.75 -13.10 11.86
C ASN A 118 19.75 -12.93 10.71
N GLY A 119 19.55 -11.70 10.21
CA GLY A 119 18.59 -11.39 9.16
C GLY A 119 17.13 -11.32 9.64
N LEU A 120 16.89 -11.22 10.96
CA LEU A 120 15.55 -11.02 11.51
C LEU A 120 15.17 -9.54 11.44
N ILE A 121 13.97 -9.25 10.97
CA ILE A 121 13.46 -7.90 10.92
C ILE A 121 13.21 -7.37 12.33
N THR A 122 13.94 -6.34 12.73
CA THR A 122 13.81 -5.66 14.03
C THR A 122 12.93 -4.41 13.94
N ASP A 123 12.92 -3.74 12.79
CA ASP A 123 12.02 -2.64 12.48
C ASP A 123 11.56 -2.71 11.02
N ARG A 124 10.26 -2.84 10.79
CA ARG A 124 9.63 -2.89 9.46
C ARG A 124 9.59 -1.53 8.75
N ARG A 125 10.11 -0.49 9.37
CA ARG A 125 10.02 0.90 8.89
C ARG A 125 11.37 1.61 8.89
N ALA A 126 12.47 0.88 9.09
CA ALA A 126 13.84 1.41 9.11
C ALA A 126 13.97 2.71 9.94
N GLY A 127 13.43 2.74 11.16
CA GLY A 127 13.47 3.92 12.03
C GLY A 127 12.73 5.14 11.46
N ARG A 128 11.92 4.99 10.44
CA ARG A 128 11.29 6.09 9.67
C ARG A 128 12.34 7.08 9.15
N ILE A 129 13.32 6.56 8.42
CA ILE A 129 14.37 7.39 7.79
C ILE A 129 13.76 8.60 7.07
N PRO A 130 14.45 9.76 7.05
CA PRO A 130 14.04 10.91 6.25
C PRO A 130 13.87 10.56 4.77
N THR A 131 12.98 11.24 4.08
CA THR A 131 12.69 10.98 2.66
C THR A 131 13.95 11.09 1.80
N GLU A 132 14.82 12.05 2.07
CA GLU A 132 16.09 12.27 1.36
C GLU A 132 17.04 11.07 1.49
N VAL A 133 17.01 10.38 2.63
CA VAL A 133 17.75 9.12 2.82
C VAL A 133 17.15 8.03 1.95
N GLY A 134 15.82 7.91 1.92
CA GLY A 134 15.11 6.98 1.03
C GLY A 134 15.43 7.22 -0.45
N GLU A 135 15.49 8.48 -0.90
CA GLU A 135 15.90 8.88 -2.26
C GLU A 135 17.33 8.42 -2.59
N ARG A 136 18.26 8.63 -1.67
CA ARG A 136 19.64 8.17 -1.82
C ARG A 136 19.72 6.65 -1.93
N LEU A 137 19.00 5.92 -1.08
CA LEU A 137 18.98 4.46 -1.10
C LEU A 137 18.34 3.89 -2.37
N CYS A 138 17.26 4.49 -2.86
CA CYS A 138 16.68 4.13 -4.17
C CYS A 138 17.69 4.34 -5.31
N SER A 139 18.43 5.45 -5.29
CA SER A 139 19.47 5.73 -6.28
C SER A 139 20.61 4.72 -6.21
N LEU A 140 21.04 4.35 -5.01
CA LEU A 140 22.08 3.35 -4.78
C LEU A 140 21.64 1.97 -5.29
N LEU A 141 20.41 1.56 -5.02
CA LEU A 141 19.85 0.30 -5.51
C LEU A 141 19.74 0.30 -7.04
N LYS A 142 19.29 1.40 -7.65
CA LYS A 142 19.23 1.52 -9.13
C LYS A 142 20.59 1.35 -9.78
N GLU A 143 21.65 1.87 -9.17
CA GLU A 143 23.01 1.77 -9.70
C GLU A 143 23.58 0.37 -9.59
N LYS A 144 23.30 -0.34 -8.49
CA LYS A 144 23.98 -1.59 -8.14
C LYS A 144 23.20 -2.85 -8.47
N VAL A 145 21.86 -2.80 -8.43
CA VAL A 145 21.02 -3.97 -8.70
C VAL A 145 20.81 -4.14 -10.20
N GLN A 146 21.02 -5.36 -10.68
CA GLN A 146 20.81 -5.71 -12.07
C GLN A 146 19.89 -6.93 -12.19
N LEU A 147 18.77 -6.75 -12.88
CA LEU A 147 17.81 -7.80 -13.15
C LEU A 147 17.77 -8.09 -14.65
N PRO A 148 18.15 -9.30 -15.10
CA PRO A 148 18.24 -9.60 -16.52
C PRO A 148 16.86 -9.65 -17.19
N GLY A 149 16.77 -9.06 -18.37
CA GLY A 149 15.60 -9.15 -19.25
C GLY A 149 14.38 -8.36 -18.78
N VAL A 150 14.55 -7.41 -17.86
CA VAL A 150 13.54 -6.46 -17.42
C VAL A 150 14.17 -5.10 -17.12
N GLU A 151 13.36 -4.07 -17.17
CA GLU A 151 13.73 -2.74 -16.69
C GLU A 151 13.23 -2.55 -15.25
N LEU A 152 14.13 -2.12 -14.36
CA LEU A 152 13.83 -1.87 -12.95
C LEU A 152 13.65 -0.38 -12.70
N PHE A 153 12.51 -0.01 -12.14
CA PHE A 153 12.26 1.34 -11.65
C PHE A 153 12.09 1.33 -10.13
N LEU A 154 12.77 2.26 -9.46
CA LEU A 154 12.65 2.50 -8.04
C LEU A 154 12.39 4.00 -7.84
N THR A 155 11.22 4.34 -7.34
CA THR A 155 10.85 5.74 -7.09
C THR A 155 10.58 5.93 -5.60
N PRO A 156 11.29 6.82 -4.91
CA PRO A 156 11.00 7.11 -3.51
C PRO A 156 9.58 7.65 -3.38
N GLU A 157 8.87 7.24 -2.33
CA GLU A 157 7.53 7.74 -2.02
C GLU A 157 7.61 8.72 -0.84
N LYS A 158 7.75 8.21 0.36
CA LYS A 158 7.90 9.00 1.59
C LYS A 158 8.61 8.17 2.66
N GLU A 159 9.58 8.78 3.36
CA GLU A 159 10.32 8.13 4.45
C GLU A 159 10.98 6.82 3.93
N TYR A 160 10.64 5.69 4.57
CA TYR A 160 11.16 4.34 4.28
C TYR A 160 10.45 3.63 3.10
N ARG A 161 9.54 4.32 2.39
CA ARG A 161 8.73 3.72 1.31
C ARG A 161 9.27 4.07 -0.05
N PHE A 162 9.14 3.12 -0.96
CA PHE A 162 9.44 3.33 -2.37
C PHE A 162 8.50 2.52 -3.26
N VAL A 163 8.32 2.99 -4.46
CA VAL A 163 7.66 2.27 -5.54
C VAL A 163 8.70 1.42 -6.26
N PHE A 164 8.40 0.15 -6.44
CA PHE A 164 9.17 -0.82 -7.22
C PHE A 164 8.35 -1.18 -8.44
N VAL A 165 8.90 -1.04 -9.64
CA VAL A 165 8.26 -1.48 -10.87
C VAL A 165 9.23 -2.30 -11.68
N LEU A 166 8.77 -3.45 -12.13
CA LEU A 166 9.43 -4.24 -13.18
C LEU A 166 8.65 -4.09 -14.47
N ARG A 167 9.36 -3.72 -15.54
CA ARG A 167 8.82 -3.63 -16.91
C ARG A 167 9.46 -4.67 -17.78
N GLY A 168 8.65 -5.53 -18.39
CA GLY A 168 9.13 -6.58 -19.28
C GLY A 168 8.03 -7.56 -19.69
N GLU A 169 8.32 -8.38 -20.68
CA GLU A 169 7.39 -9.42 -21.14
C GLU A 169 7.32 -10.59 -20.15
N GLY A 170 6.15 -11.24 -20.07
CA GLY A 170 5.95 -12.45 -19.29
C GLY A 170 5.99 -12.23 -17.77
N LEU A 171 5.74 -11.00 -17.31
CA LEU A 171 5.57 -10.68 -15.90
C LEU A 171 4.10 -10.81 -15.50
N SER A 172 3.87 -11.22 -14.25
CA SER A 172 2.55 -11.25 -13.61
C SER A 172 2.65 -10.81 -12.15
N GLY A 173 1.61 -10.13 -11.66
CA GLY A 173 1.46 -9.78 -10.24
C GLY A 173 1.11 -10.97 -9.32
N ASP A 174 0.99 -12.18 -9.86
CA ASP A 174 0.64 -13.40 -9.11
C ASP A 174 1.80 -13.90 -8.24
N VAL A 175 2.21 -13.08 -7.28
CA VAL A 175 3.32 -13.34 -6.36
C VAL A 175 2.94 -12.96 -4.92
N THR A 176 3.54 -13.66 -3.95
CA THR A 176 3.33 -13.38 -2.53
C THR A 176 4.16 -12.19 -2.06
N ASP A 177 3.67 -11.51 -1.01
CA ASP A 177 4.42 -10.46 -0.30
C ASP A 177 5.66 -11.01 0.41
N THR A 178 6.74 -10.24 0.39
CA THR A 178 7.97 -10.53 1.17
C THR A 178 7.92 -9.98 2.60
N ASP A 179 7.01 -9.05 2.91
CA ASP A 179 6.83 -8.52 4.27
C ASP A 179 6.05 -9.53 5.15
N PRO A 180 6.64 -10.08 6.23
CA PRO A 180 5.95 -11.02 7.13
C PRO A 180 4.91 -10.36 8.03
N GLN A 181 4.70 -9.05 7.91
CA GLN A 181 3.80 -8.23 8.73
C GLN A 181 4.10 -8.28 10.25
N ALA A 182 5.29 -8.75 10.63
CA ALA A 182 5.73 -8.87 12.02
C ALA A 182 7.24 -8.63 12.14
N ILE A 183 7.68 -8.19 13.32
CA ILE A 183 9.09 -8.17 13.72
C ILE A 183 9.52 -9.52 14.31
N GLY A 184 10.82 -9.75 14.42
CA GLY A 184 11.39 -11.01 14.92
C GLY A 184 11.26 -12.18 13.95
N LYS A 185 10.99 -11.91 12.68
CA LYS A 185 10.92 -12.90 11.59
C LYS A 185 11.83 -12.50 10.44
N HIS A 186 12.25 -13.49 9.66
CA HIS A 186 12.86 -13.23 8.36
C HIS A 186 11.83 -12.69 7.38
N ALA A 187 12.29 -11.95 6.35
CA ALA A 187 11.46 -11.66 5.20
C ALA A 187 10.96 -12.96 4.55
N ASN A 188 9.72 -12.97 4.10
CA ASN A 188 9.18 -14.10 3.36
C ASN A 188 9.88 -14.21 1.99
N VAL A 189 10.03 -15.42 1.51
CA VAL A 189 10.51 -15.67 0.15
C VAL A 189 9.36 -15.42 -0.82
N ALA A 190 9.58 -14.57 -1.83
CA ALA A 190 8.59 -14.37 -2.88
C ALA A 190 8.32 -15.68 -3.63
N THR A 191 7.07 -16.10 -3.69
CA THR A 191 6.61 -17.30 -4.38
C THR A 191 5.50 -16.94 -5.35
N ALA A 192 5.43 -17.65 -6.48
CA ALA A 192 4.34 -17.50 -7.42
C ALA A 192 3.06 -18.11 -6.85
N THR A 193 1.94 -17.43 -7.05
CA THR A 193 0.60 -17.92 -6.72
C THR A 193 -0.09 -18.57 -7.92
N SER A 194 0.49 -18.39 -9.12
CA SER A 194 0.11 -19.07 -10.36
C SER A 194 1.36 -19.30 -11.22
N PRO A 195 1.32 -20.18 -12.24
CA PRO A 195 2.43 -20.37 -13.15
C PRO A 195 2.89 -19.08 -13.87
N ALA A 196 2.01 -18.11 -14.08
CA ALA A 196 2.34 -16.84 -14.69
C ALA A 196 3.25 -15.96 -13.80
N GLY A 197 3.22 -16.15 -12.47
CA GLY A 197 4.01 -15.41 -11.51
C GLY A 197 5.45 -15.89 -11.32
N GLU A 198 5.82 -17.05 -11.84
CA GLU A 198 7.14 -17.69 -11.57
C GLU A 198 8.32 -16.76 -11.91
N ARG A 199 8.31 -16.19 -13.11
CA ARG A 199 9.36 -15.26 -13.54
C ARG A 199 9.46 -14.02 -12.65
N THR A 200 8.33 -13.46 -12.26
CA THR A 200 8.28 -12.29 -11.38
C THR A 200 8.79 -12.65 -9.98
N ALA A 201 8.41 -13.80 -9.44
CA ALA A 201 8.89 -14.28 -8.14
C ALA A 201 10.43 -14.47 -8.14
N GLU A 202 11.00 -15.03 -9.20
CA GLU A 202 12.46 -15.16 -9.35
C GLU A 202 13.17 -13.79 -9.35
N LEU A 203 12.65 -12.83 -10.11
CA LEU A 203 13.20 -11.48 -10.19
C LEU A 203 13.11 -10.74 -8.84
N ILE A 204 12.02 -10.91 -8.10
CA ILE A 204 11.86 -10.32 -6.76
C ILE A 204 12.85 -10.96 -5.79
N ARG A 205 13.04 -12.28 -5.80
CA ARG A 205 14.05 -12.95 -4.97
C ARG A 205 15.45 -12.41 -5.26
N GLU A 206 15.79 -12.26 -6.53
CA GLU A 206 17.09 -11.71 -6.93
C GLU A 206 17.26 -10.24 -6.54
N PHE A 207 16.20 -9.43 -6.69
CA PHE A 207 16.18 -8.05 -6.21
C PHE A 207 16.45 -7.98 -4.70
N VAL A 208 15.74 -8.78 -3.90
CA VAL A 208 15.92 -8.81 -2.43
C VAL A 208 17.33 -9.27 -2.07
N ARG A 209 17.86 -10.30 -2.73
CA ARG A 209 19.22 -10.78 -2.50
C ARG A 209 20.27 -9.70 -2.75
N GLN A 210 20.23 -9.07 -3.93
CA GLN A 210 21.17 -7.99 -4.28
C GLN A 210 20.95 -6.76 -3.40
N GLY A 211 19.69 -6.41 -3.11
CA GLY A 211 19.34 -5.28 -2.24
C GLY A 211 19.94 -5.42 -0.85
N ASN A 212 19.84 -6.60 -0.23
CA ASN A 212 20.44 -6.88 1.08
C ASN A 212 21.97 -6.75 1.05
N GLU A 213 22.63 -7.15 -0.04
CA GLU A 213 24.09 -6.98 -0.18
C GLU A 213 24.47 -5.50 -0.29
N VAL A 214 23.73 -4.74 -1.08
CA VAL A 214 23.96 -3.30 -1.30
C VAL A 214 23.71 -2.49 -0.04
N LEU A 215 22.67 -2.82 0.70
CA LEU A 215 22.21 -2.06 1.86
C LEU A 215 22.83 -2.50 3.20
N ARG A 216 23.64 -3.55 3.22
CA ARG A 216 24.21 -4.15 4.46
C ARG A 216 24.77 -3.15 5.47
N ASN A 217 25.34 -2.04 5.00
CA ASN A 217 25.98 -1.02 5.85
C ASN A 217 25.14 0.27 5.95
N GLU A 218 23.90 0.26 5.49
CA GLU A 218 23.03 1.43 5.42
C GLU A 218 22.05 1.51 6.61
N HIS A 219 22.52 1.16 7.83
CA HIS A 219 21.66 1.25 9.02
C HIS A 219 20.96 2.62 9.13
N PRO A 220 19.64 2.65 9.45
CA PRO A 220 18.76 1.56 9.85
C PRO A 220 18.00 0.88 8.70
N ALA A 221 18.41 1.07 7.45
CA ALA A 221 17.78 0.48 6.25
C ALA A 221 18.63 -0.66 5.66
N ASN A 222 19.21 -1.51 6.51
CA ASN A 222 20.18 -2.57 6.20
C ASN A 222 19.54 -3.94 5.98
#